data_21e306c67832553fbfa43f297a30026a
#
_entry.id   21e306c67832553fbfa43f297a30026a
#
_cell.length_a   1.000
_cell.length_b   1.000
_cell.length_c   1.000
_cell.angle_alpha   90.00
_cell.angle_beta   90.00
_cell.angle_gamma   90.00
#
_symmetry.space_group_name_H-M   'P 1'
#
loop_
_entity.id
_entity.type
_entity.pdbx_description
1 polymer ?
#
loop_
_entity_poly.entity_id
_entity_poly.type
_entity_poly.pdbx_seq_one_letter_code
_entity_poly.pdbx_strand_id
1 'polypeptide(L)'
;MAIESDRLIAAAPASPQEEQFERSLRPTRLADYVGQAKTRDQLAIFIEAARGRNEALDHVLLFGPPGLGKTTLAHIIAREMGVNLRQTSGPVLERPGDLAALLTNLEPRDVLFIDEIHRLSPVVEEILYPALEDYQIDIMIGEGPAARSIKLDLPPFTLVGATTRAGMLTNPLRDRFGIVARLEFYNETELAAIVRRSAGLLEVALAEEGGVEIARRARGTPRVANRLLRRVRDYAQVKAAGAVSKSVAEAALGMLDVDVLGLDVMDRKLLLAVIEKFGGGPVGVENLAHAIGEDADTIEDVLEPYLIQQGYLQRTPRGRVATLAAYRHFGLAAPSGGHDLLA
;
A
#
# COMPACT_ATOMS: atom_id res chain seq x y z
N MET A 1 20.68 17.51 13.49
CA MET A 1 19.32 17.02 13.28
C MET A 1 19.48 15.55 12.85
N ALA A 2 19.06 14.61 13.68
CA ALA A 2 18.97 13.22 13.26
C ALA A 2 17.96 13.16 12.12
N ILE A 3 18.31 12.51 11.01
CA ILE A 3 17.36 12.16 9.96
C ILE A 3 16.43 11.15 10.63
N GLU A 4 15.14 11.51 10.78
CA GLU A 4 14.15 10.59 11.33
C GLU A 4 14.06 9.38 10.41
N SER A 5 14.73 8.30 10.79
CA SER A 5 14.69 7.00 10.11
C SER A 5 13.27 6.41 10.09
N ASP A 6 12.43 6.85 11.03
CA ASP A 6 11.03 6.44 11.16
C ASP A 6 10.16 6.71 9.91
N ARG A 7 10.63 7.55 8.99
CA ARG A 7 9.89 7.93 7.78
C ARG A 7 10.14 7.04 6.56
N LEU A 8 11.14 6.18 6.57
CA LEU A 8 11.45 5.33 5.42
C LEU A 8 10.32 4.36 5.07
N ILE A 9 9.64 3.86 6.09
CA ILE A 9 8.52 2.91 5.95
C ILE A 9 7.14 3.55 6.07
N ALA A 10 7.05 4.85 6.37
CA ALA A 10 5.77 5.53 6.55
C ALA A 10 4.79 5.27 5.38
N ALA A 11 3.52 5.01 5.70
CA ALA A 11 2.48 4.72 4.72
C ALA A 11 2.18 5.92 3.80
N ALA A 12 2.42 7.15 4.27
CA ALA A 12 2.20 8.39 3.54
C ALA A 12 3.52 9.14 3.24
N PRO A 13 3.58 9.95 2.17
CA PRO A 13 4.71 10.83 1.93
C PRO A 13 4.79 11.92 3.00
N ALA A 14 6.01 12.28 3.40
CA ALA A 14 6.26 13.28 4.45
C ALA A 14 6.11 14.73 3.95
N SER A 15 6.10 14.94 2.62
CA SER A 15 6.00 16.27 2.02
C SER A 15 5.43 16.20 0.60
N PRO A 16 4.88 17.33 0.07
CA PRO A 16 4.45 17.42 -1.33
C PRO A 16 5.58 17.11 -2.33
N GLN A 17 6.82 17.46 -2.00
CA GLN A 17 7.98 17.15 -2.85
C GLN A 17 8.26 15.65 -2.90
N GLU A 18 8.09 14.95 -1.80
CA GLU A 18 8.23 13.49 -1.76
C GLU A 18 7.12 12.81 -2.56
N GLU A 19 5.90 13.30 -2.45
CA GLU A 19 4.79 12.79 -3.23
C GLU A 19 5.01 13.00 -4.74
N GLN A 20 5.48 14.18 -5.15
CA GLN A 20 5.81 14.46 -6.54
C GLN A 20 6.93 13.56 -7.05
N PHE A 21 7.96 13.32 -6.22
CA PHE A 21 9.03 12.39 -6.53
C PHE A 21 8.50 10.95 -6.68
N GLU A 22 7.71 10.46 -5.74
CA GLU A 22 7.10 9.13 -5.85
C GLU A 22 6.24 9.00 -7.13
N ARG A 23 5.48 10.04 -7.46
CA ARG A 23 4.66 10.07 -8.68
C ARG A 23 5.49 9.98 -9.97
N SER A 24 6.66 10.65 -10.02
CA SER A 24 7.54 10.64 -11.20
C SER A 24 8.13 9.27 -11.52
N LEU A 25 8.25 8.39 -10.51
CA LEU A 25 8.79 7.04 -10.66
C LEU A 25 7.72 5.99 -10.98
N ARG A 26 6.42 6.34 -10.88
CA ARG A 26 5.33 5.36 -11.13
C ARG A 26 5.30 4.93 -12.60
N PRO A 27 5.15 3.62 -12.87
CA PRO A 27 4.86 3.16 -14.21
C PRO A 27 3.50 3.72 -14.67
N THR A 28 3.42 4.05 -15.95
CA THR A 28 2.21 4.63 -16.54
C THR A 28 1.48 3.66 -17.46
N ARG A 29 2.10 2.51 -17.78
CA ARG A 29 1.52 1.45 -18.62
C ARG A 29 1.58 0.13 -17.89
N LEU A 30 0.67 -0.77 -18.23
CA LEU A 30 0.65 -2.11 -17.65
C LEU A 30 1.89 -2.92 -18.04
N ALA A 31 2.43 -2.70 -19.23
CA ALA A 31 3.68 -3.33 -19.70
C ALA A 31 4.91 -2.93 -18.86
N ASP A 32 4.91 -1.72 -18.28
CA ASP A 32 6.01 -1.23 -17.43
C ASP A 32 5.84 -1.60 -15.95
N TYR A 33 4.70 -2.21 -15.62
CA TYR A 33 4.36 -2.59 -14.24
C TYR A 33 5.02 -3.93 -13.90
N VAL A 34 6.07 -3.88 -13.07
CA VAL A 34 6.82 -5.06 -12.63
C VAL A 34 6.08 -5.75 -11.48
N GLY A 35 6.11 -7.07 -11.48
CA GLY A 35 5.52 -7.91 -10.44
C GLY A 35 4.01 -8.12 -10.60
N GLN A 36 3.39 -8.73 -9.59
CA GLN A 36 1.94 -9.01 -9.55
C GLN A 36 1.45 -9.69 -10.84
N ALA A 37 2.22 -10.64 -11.40
CA ALA A 37 2.03 -11.18 -12.76
C ALA A 37 0.58 -11.63 -13.02
N LYS A 38 -0.01 -12.38 -12.09
CA LYS A 38 -1.40 -12.86 -12.21
C LYS A 38 -2.40 -11.70 -12.34
N THR A 39 -2.31 -10.70 -11.47
CA THR A 39 -3.18 -9.53 -11.49
C THR A 39 -2.99 -8.71 -12.75
N ARG A 40 -1.74 -8.49 -13.16
CA ARG A 40 -1.38 -7.77 -14.38
C ARG A 40 -1.97 -8.44 -15.62
N ASP A 41 -1.78 -9.75 -15.76
CA ASP A 41 -2.21 -10.51 -16.94
C ASP A 41 -3.76 -10.58 -17.00
N GLN A 42 -4.44 -10.70 -15.86
CA GLN A 42 -5.91 -10.61 -15.79
C GLN A 42 -6.41 -9.23 -16.20
N LEU A 43 -5.84 -8.15 -15.62
CA LEU A 43 -6.22 -6.79 -15.96
C LEU A 43 -5.98 -6.48 -17.43
N ALA A 44 -4.91 -6.97 -18.04
CA ALA A 44 -4.65 -6.80 -19.48
C ALA A 44 -5.81 -7.33 -20.33
N ILE A 45 -6.26 -8.55 -20.03
CA ILE A 45 -7.38 -9.18 -20.75
C ILE A 45 -8.68 -8.41 -20.55
N PHE A 46 -9.01 -8.04 -19.31
CA PHE A 46 -10.28 -7.36 -19.00
C PHE A 46 -10.33 -5.95 -19.59
N ILE A 47 -9.22 -5.21 -19.53
CA ILE A 47 -9.13 -3.87 -20.12
C ILE A 47 -9.25 -3.94 -21.65
N GLU A 48 -8.56 -4.88 -22.30
CA GLU A 48 -8.63 -5.06 -23.75
C GLU A 48 -10.06 -5.41 -24.19
N ALA A 49 -10.72 -6.32 -23.47
CA ALA A 49 -12.11 -6.72 -23.75
C ALA A 49 -13.08 -5.55 -23.58
N ALA A 50 -13.01 -4.80 -22.47
CA ALA A 50 -13.88 -3.65 -22.21
C ALA A 50 -13.68 -2.56 -23.28
N ARG A 51 -12.44 -2.26 -23.66
CA ARG A 51 -12.11 -1.33 -24.74
C ARG A 51 -12.68 -1.78 -26.09
N GLY A 52 -12.53 -3.07 -26.40
CA GLY A 52 -13.04 -3.65 -27.65
C GLY A 52 -14.55 -3.52 -27.81
N ARG A 53 -15.30 -3.60 -26.69
CA ARG A 53 -16.75 -3.43 -26.64
C ARG A 53 -17.17 -1.97 -26.44
N ASN A 54 -16.24 -1.04 -26.20
CA ASN A 54 -16.49 0.36 -25.86
C ASN A 54 -17.33 0.51 -24.56
N GLU A 55 -17.12 -0.36 -23.60
CA GLU A 55 -17.81 -0.40 -22.31
C GLU A 55 -16.91 0.10 -21.16
N ALA A 56 -17.52 0.43 -20.01
CA ALA A 56 -16.77 0.60 -18.76
C ALA A 56 -16.17 -0.75 -18.33
N LEU A 57 -15.03 -0.72 -17.67
CA LEU A 57 -14.48 -1.91 -17.03
C LEU A 57 -15.34 -2.27 -15.80
N ASP A 58 -15.45 -3.53 -15.47
CA ASP A 58 -16.04 -3.96 -14.20
C ASP A 58 -15.36 -3.26 -13.02
N HIS A 59 -16.10 -3.06 -11.92
CA HIS A 59 -15.53 -2.45 -10.72
C HIS A 59 -14.40 -3.29 -10.14
N VAL A 60 -13.32 -2.64 -9.73
CA VAL A 60 -12.06 -3.27 -9.31
C VAL A 60 -11.79 -3.00 -7.84
N LEU A 61 -11.56 -4.04 -7.04
CA LEU A 61 -11.08 -3.94 -5.67
C LEU A 61 -9.59 -4.35 -5.60
N LEU A 62 -8.74 -3.41 -5.22
CA LEU A 62 -7.32 -3.63 -4.99
C LEU A 62 -7.04 -3.65 -3.48
N PHE A 63 -6.55 -4.76 -2.95
CA PHE A 63 -6.27 -4.84 -1.52
C PHE A 63 -4.91 -5.47 -1.21
N GLY A 64 -4.37 -5.14 -0.06
CA GLY A 64 -3.06 -5.60 0.42
C GLY A 64 -2.29 -4.52 1.18
N PRO A 65 -1.13 -4.84 1.76
CA PRO A 65 -0.30 -3.92 2.51
C PRO A 65 -0.03 -2.58 1.80
N PRO A 66 0.33 -1.51 2.53
CA PRO A 66 0.66 -0.23 1.92
C PRO A 66 1.93 -0.34 1.06
N GLY A 67 2.06 0.55 0.06
CA GLY A 67 3.27 0.65 -0.77
C GLY A 67 3.41 -0.36 -1.91
N LEU A 68 2.41 -1.25 -2.13
CA LEU A 68 2.45 -2.30 -3.17
C LEU A 68 1.96 -1.86 -4.55
N GLY A 69 1.50 -0.61 -4.71
CA GLY A 69 1.13 -0.07 -6.02
C GLY A 69 -0.37 -0.02 -6.33
N LYS A 70 -1.27 -0.11 -5.34
CA LYS A 70 -2.73 0.00 -5.53
C LYS A 70 -3.12 1.26 -6.31
N THR A 71 -2.68 2.42 -5.85
CA THR A 71 -2.91 3.71 -6.52
C THR A 71 -2.29 3.74 -7.93
N THR A 72 -1.11 3.14 -8.10
CA THR A 72 -0.44 3.04 -9.41
C THR A 72 -1.28 2.25 -10.41
N LEU A 73 -1.84 1.11 -9.98
CA LEU A 73 -2.73 0.30 -10.83
C LEU A 73 -4.00 1.06 -11.22
N ALA A 74 -4.61 1.84 -10.32
CA ALA A 74 -5.76 2.67 -10.64
C ALA A 74 -5.44 3.69 -11.76
N HIS A 75 -4.28 4.34 -11.69
CA HIS A 75 -3.82 5.24 -12.75
C HIS A 75 -3.56 4.51 -14.08
N ILE A 76 -2.97 3.32 -14.03
CA ILE A 76 -2.72 2.49 -15.21
C ILE A 76 -4.06 2.08 -15.85
N ILE A 77 -5.03 1.60 -15.06
CA ILE A 77 -6.35 1.21 -15.56
C ILE A 77 -7.00 2.35 -16.33
N ALA A 78 -7.08 3.56 -15.75
CA ALA A 78 -7.66 4.71 -16.42
C ALA A 78 -6.93 5.06 -17.73
N ARG A 79 -5.59 5.04 -17.71
CA ARG A 79 -4.78 5.33 -18.88
C ARG A 79 -4.92 4.29 -19.97
N GLU A 80 -4.91 3.00 -19.63
CA GLU A 80 -5.08 1.90 -20.59
C GLU A 80 -6.52 1.90 -21.18
N MET A 81 -7.53 2.27 -20.37
CA MET A 81 -8.90 2.47 -20.84
C MET A 81 -9.05 3.73 -21.72
N GLY A 82 -8.10 4.68 -21.66
CA GLY A 82 -8.14 5.94 -22.40
C GLY A 82 -9.20 6.92 -21.89
N VAL A 83 -9.43 6.95 -20.56
CA VAL A 83 -10.46 7.75 -19.89
C VAL A 83 -9.87 8.57 -18.74
N ASN A 84 -10.67 9.48 -18.18
CA ASN A 84 -10.24 10.30 -17.04
C ASN A 84 -10.22 9.48 -15.76
N LEU A 85 -9.33 9.88 -14.84
CA LEU A 85 -9.28 9.38 -13.47
C LEU A 85 -9.74 10.49 -12.52
N ARG A 86 -10.81 10.23 -11.77
CA ARG A 86 -11.19 11.02 -10.59
C ARG A 86 -10.69 10.29 -9.36
N GLN A 87 -9.97 10.98 -8.49
CA GLN A 87 -9.36 10.37 -7.31
C GLN A 87 -9.85 11.04 -6.04
N THR A 88 -10.20 10.22 -5.05
CA THR A 88 -10.55 10.62 -3.70
C THR A 88 -10.11 9.55 -2.69
N SER A 89 -10.45 9.70 -1.42
CA SER A 89 -10.23 8.69 -0.38
C SER A 89 -11.45 8.60 0.54
N GLY A 90 -11.61 7.43 1.20
CA GLY A 90 -12.71 7.20 2.14
C GLY A 90 -12.84 8.30 3.20
N PRO A 91 -11.76 8.68 3.90
CA PRO A 91 -11.81 9.75 4.91
C PRO A 91 -12.24 11.14 4.41
N VAL A 92 -12.08 11.44 3.14
CA VAL A 92 -12.48 12.73 2.53
C VAL A 92 -13.97 12.77 2.21
N LEU A 93 -14.58 11.61 2.00
CA LEU A 93 -16.02 11.47 1.69
C LEU A 93 -16.82 11.39 2.99
N GLU A 94 -17.03 12.52 3.64
CA GLU A 94 -17.72 12.57 4.92
C GLU A 94 -19.24 12.54 4.77
N ARG A 95 -19.76 13.12 3.69
CA ARG A 95 -21.20 13.32 3.47
C ARG A 95 -21.67 12.70 2.15
N PRO A 96 -22.93 12.25 2.10
CA PRO A 96 -23.57 11.79 0.86
C PRO A 96 -23.40 12.73 -0.33
N GLY A 97 -23.50 14.05 -0.10
CA GLY A 97 -23.36 15.07 -1.13
C GLY A 97 -21.97 15.13 -1.76
N ASP A 98 -20.90 14.81 -0.99
CA ASP A 98 -19.53 14.81 -1.50
C ASP A 98 -19.35 13.73 -2.58
N LEU A 99 -19.87 12.53 -2.30
CA LEU A 99 -19.85 11.42 -3.24
C LEU A 99 -20.77 11.69 -4.44
N ALA A 100 -21.99 12.19 -4.22
CA ALA A 100 -22.94 12.52 -5.27
C ALA A 100 -22.35 13.56 -6.25
N ALA A 101 -21.66 14.59 -5.74
CA ALA A 101 -20.98 15.58 -6.56
C ALA A 101 -19.87 14.98 -7.43
N LEU A 102 -19.13 14.00 -6.92
CA LEU A 102 -18.12 13.30 -7.72
C LEU A 102 -18.75 12.43 -8.81
N LEU A 103 -19.78 11.65 -8.47
CA LEU A 103 -20.45 10.73 -9.39
C LEU A 103 -21.16 11.46 -10.53
N THR A 104 -21.83 12.57 -10.26
CA THR A 104 -22.54 13.37 -11.29
C THR A 104 -21.60 14.12 -12.25
N ASN A 105 -20.32 14.27 -11.90
CA ASN A 105 -19.30 14.88 -12.74
C ASN A 105 -18.44 13.86 -13.52
N LEU A 106 -18.79 12.57 -13.49
CA LEU A 106 -18.13 11.55 -14.30
C LEU A 106 -18.62 11.61 -15.76
N GLU A 107 -17.69 11.38 -16.67
CA GLU A 107 -17.99 11.13 -18.06
C GLU A 107 -18.14 9.61 -18.32
N PRO A 108 -18.77 9.20 -19.43
CA PRO A 108 -18.93 7.79 -19.76
C PRO A 108 -17.58 7.04 -19.74
N ARG A 109 -17.53 5.93 -18.98
CA ARG A 109 -16.38 5.04 -18.79
C ARG A 109 -15.26 5.60 -17.91
N ASP A 110 -15.40 6.80 -17.35
CA ASP A 110 -14.42 7.34 -16.41
C ASP A 110 -14.12 6.38 -15.26
N VAL A 111 -12.93 6.51 -14.71
CA VAL A 111 -12.52 5.76 -13.52
C VAL A 111 -12.62 6.66 -12.29
N LEU A 112 -13.41 6.23 -11.31
CA LEU A 112 -13.42 6.80 -9.96
C LEU A 112 -12.53 5.93 -9.06
N PHE A 113 -11.47 6.51 -8.52
CA PHE A 113 -10.58 5.84 -7.57
C PHE A 113 -10.86 6.33 -6.14
N ILE A 114 -11.17 5.40 -5.25
CA ILE A 114 -11.35 5.67 -3.81
C ILE A 114 -10.29 4.91 -3.03
N ASP A 115 -9.30 5.63 -2.50
CA ASP A 115 -8.30 5.04 -1.59
C ASP A 115 -8.88 4.89 -0.19
N GLU A 116 -8.40 3.89 0.56
CA GLU A 116 -8.90 3.53 1.90
C GLU A 116 -10.44 3.42 1.94
N ILE A 117 -11.01 2.73 0.95
CA ILE A 117 -12.46 2.62 0.77
C ILE A 117 -13.18 2.00 1.99
N HIS A 118 -12.48 1.21 2.81
CA HIS A 118 -13.02 0.64 4.07
C HIS A 118 -13.32 1.71 5.13
N ARG A 119 -12.88 2.96 4.94
CA ARG A 119 -13.13 4.09 5.84
C ARG A 119 -14.32 4.96 5.43
N LEU A 120 -15.08 4.54 4.43
CA LEU A 120 -16.34 5.19 4.10
C LEU A 120 -17.32 5.07 5.27
N SER A 121 -18.05 6.14 5.53
CA SER A 121 -19.17 6.07 6.47
C SER A 121 -20.32 5.22 5.90
N PRO A 122 -21.10 4.50 6.73
CA PRO A 122 -22.22 3.69 6.25
C PRO A 122 -23.21 4.46 5.36
N VAL A 123 -23.48 5.72 5.67
CA VAL A 123 -24.40 6.56 4.90
C VAL A 123 -23.86 6.89 3.50
N VAL A 124 -22.55 7.07 3.36
CA VAL A 124 -21.90 7.28 2.06
C VAL A 124 -21.84 5.98 1.28
N GLU A 125 -21.57 4.86 1.98
CA GLU A 125 -21.54 3.53 1.37
C GLU A 125 -22.89 3.13 0.76
N GLU A 126 -24.01 3.48 1.43
CA GLU A 126 -25.38 3.20 0.92
C GLU A 126 -25.67 3.87 -0.43
N ILE A 127 -25.07 5.03 -0.71
CA ILE A 127 -25.22 5.69 -2.02
C ILE A 127 -24.41 4.98 -3.10
N LEU A 128 -23.30 4.32 -2.75
CA LEU A 128 -22.52 3.56 -3.73
C LEU A 128 -23.29 2.36 -4.26
N TYR A 129 -24.14 1.73 -3.50
CA TYR A 129 -24.80 0.48 -3.93
C TYR A 129 -25.58 0.66 -5.24
N PRO A 130 -26.59 1.56 -5.33
CA PRO A 130 -27.32 1.76 -6.58
C PRO A 130 -26.42 2.39 -7.67
N ALA A 131 -25.41 3.17 -7.30
CA ALA A 131 -24.47 3.75 -8.26
C ALA A 131 -23.63 2.67 -8.97
N LEU A 132 -23.26 1.59 -8.27
CA LEU A 132 -22.46 0.50 -8.82
C LEU A 132 -23.31 -0.57 -9.54
N GLU A 133 -24.55 -0.79 -9.13
CA GLU A 133 -25.43 -1.79 -9.75
C GLU A 133 -26.18 -1.24 -10.96
N ASP A 134 -26.84 -0.09 -10.77
CA ASP A 134 -27.83 0.44 -11.72
C ASP A 134 -27.35 1.74 -12.39
N TYR A 135 -26.17 2.25 -12.05
CA TYR A 135 -25.69 3.56 -12.46
C TYR A 135 -26.70 4.68 -12.13
N GLN A 136 -27.27 4.63 -10.93
CA GLN A 136 -28.24 5.60 -10.43
C GLN A 136 -27.88 6.04 -9.01
N ILE A 137 -28.22 7.26 -8.66
CA ILE A 137 -28.16 7.77 -7.28
C ILE A 137 -29.48 8.40 -6.87
N ASP A 138 -29.84 8.20 -5.60
CA ASP A 138 -30.98 8.86 -4.98
C ASP A 138 -30.50 10.09 -4.20
N ILE A 139 -30.97 11.27 -4.59
CA ILE A 139 -30.63 12.53 -3.90
C ILE A 139 -31.88 13.07 -3.21
N MET A 140 -31.76 13.34 -1.90
CA MET A 140 -32.81 14.02 -1.15
C MET A 140 -32.71 15.53 -1.37
N ILE A 141 -33.79 16.14 -1.87
CA ILE A 141 -33.91 17.58 -2.08
C ILE A 141 -34.98 18.13 -1.11
N GLY A 142 -34.60 19.19 -0.37
CA GLY A 142 -35.46 19.79 0.67
C GLY A 142 -35.18 19.22 2.06
N GLU A 143 -35.87 19.80 3.05
CA GLU A 143 -35.74 19.41 4.46
C GLU A 143 -37.12 19.08 5.06
N GLY A 144 -37.10 18.22 6.09
CA GLY A 144 -38.29 17.82 6.84
C GLY A 144 -39.32 17.04 6.01
N PRO A 145 -40.63 17.13 6.32
CA PRO A 145 -41.69 16.36 5.67
C PRO A 145 -41.90 16.68 4.18
N ALA A 146 -41.34 17.79 3.68
CA ALA A 146 -41.40 18.18 2.28
C ALA A 146 -40.20 17.68 1.45
N ALA A 147 -39.25 16.96 2.04
CA ALA A 147 -38.11 16.39 1.33
C ALA A 147 -38.60 15.37 0.30
N ARG A 148 -38.01 15.44 -0.90
CA ARG A 148 -38.30 14.53 -2.02
C ARG A 148 -37.03 13.83 -2.47
N SER A 149 -37.10 12.54 -2.74
CA SER A 149 -36.04 11.81 -3.41
C SER A 149 -36.14 12.02 -4.92
N ILE A 150 -35.04 12.34 -5.54
CA ILE A 150 -34.89 12.40 -6.99
C ILE A 150 -33.83 11.38 -7.40
N LYS A 151 -34.20 10.48 -8.31
CA LYS A 151 -33.25 9.56 -8.95
C LYS A 151 -32.53 10.28 -10.10
N LEU A 152 -31.21 10.19 -10.09
CA LEU A 152 -30.38 10.68 -11.18
C LEU A 152 -29.64 9.50 -11.81
N ASP A 153 -29.74 9.43 -13.14
CA ASP A 153 -28.95 8.47 -13.91
C ASP A 153 -27.50 8.95 -14.02
N LEU A 154 -26.57 8.02 -13.88
CA LEU A 154 -25.14 8.24 -14.04
C LEU A 154 -24.66 7.59 -15.34
N PRO A 155 -23.66 8.18 -16.00
CA PRO A 155 -22.98 7.46 -17.07
C PRO A 155 -22.32 6.20 -16.52
N PRO A 156 -22.26 5.08 -17.28
CA PRO A 156 -21.50 3.92 -16.88
C PRO A 156 -20.03 4.30 -16.58
N PHE A 157 -19.54 3.91 -15.41
CA PHE A 157 -18.19 4.23 -14.93
C PHE A 157 -17.57 3.01 -14.26
N THR A 158 -16.27 3.06 -14.02
CA THR A 158 -15.54 2.04 -13.26
C THR A 158 -15.16 2.59 -11.88
N LEU A 159 -15.59 1.92 -10.81
CA LEU A 159 -15.02 2.16 -9.49
C LEU A 159 -13.76 1.31 -9.31
N VAL A 160 -12.66 1.93 -8.92
CA VAL A 160 -11.47 1.24 -8.40
C VAL A 160 -11.36 1.57 -6.91
N GLY A 161 -11.70 0.61 -6.07
CA GLY A 161 -11.54 0.70 -4.62
C GLY A 161 -10.16 0.18 -4.19
N ALA A 162 -9.49 0.88 -3.28
CA ALA A 162 -8.26 0.40 -2.67
C ALA A 162 -8.39 0.32 -1.15
N THR A 163 -7.81 -0.72 -0.53
CA THR A 163 -7.82 -0.89 0.92
C THR A 163 -6.61 -1.68 1.42
N THR A 164 -6.16 -1.36 2.63
CA THR A 164 -5.22 -2.21 3.38
C THR A 164 -5.96 -3.30 4.16
N ARG A 165 -7.23 -3.10 4.48
CA ARG A 165 -8.04 -3.92 5.39
C ARG A 165 -9.31 -4.45 4.70
N ALA A 166 -9.13 -5.37 3.74
CA ALA A 166 -10.28 -5.94 2.99
C ALA A 166 -11.36 -6.59 3.88
N GLY A 167 -10.97 -7.10 5.04
CA GLY A 167 -11.91 -7.68 6.02
C GLY A 167 -12.82 -6.66 6.71
N MET A 168 -12.54 -5.36 6.60
CA MET A 168 -13.39 -4.28 7.15
C MET A 168 -14.44 -3.79 6.15
N LEU A 169 -14.37 -4.22 4.88
CA LEU A 169 -15.42 -3.92 3.91
C LEU A 169 -16.68 -4.70 4.25
N THR A 170 -17.82 -4.04 4.11
CA THR A 170 -19.11 -4.72 4.21
C THR A 170 -19.28 -5.74 3.06
N ASN A 171 -19.96 -6.83 3.32
CA ASN A 171 -20.24 -7.83 2.28
C ASN A 171 -20.99 -7.21 1.08
N PRO A 172 -22.03 -6.36 1.29
CA PRO A 172 -22.72 -5.73 0.17
C PRO A 172 -21.82 -4.91 -0.74
N LEU A 173 -20.86 -4.14 -0.18
CA LEU A 173 -19.92 -3.39 -1.01
C LEU A 173 -18.94 -4.32 -1.74
N ARG A 174 -18.43 -5.33 -1.05
CA ARG A 174 -17.46 -6.26 -1.60
C ARG A 174 -18.00 -7.05 -2.79
N ASP A 175 -19.26 -7.49 -2.71
CA ASP A 175 -19.89 -8.32 -3.73
C ASP A 175 -20.14 -7.56 -5.06
N ARG A 176 -20.04 -6.23 -5.05
CA ARG A 176 -20.19 -5.37 -6.23
C ARG A 176 -18.92 -5.22 -7.05
N PHE A 177 -17.80 -5.71 -6.55
CA PHE A 177 -16.56 -5.71 -7.31
C PHE A 177 -16.45 -6.98 -8.17
N GLY A 178 -16.55 -6.83 -9.48
CA GLY A 178 -16.38 -7.94 -10.44
C GLY A 178 -14.92 -8.41 -10.54
N ILE A 179 -13.97 -7.51 -10.26
CA ILE A 179 -12.53 -7.80 -10.29
C ILE A 179 -11.95 -7.56 -8.90
N VAL A 180 -11.47 -8.61 -8.25
CA VAL A 180 -10.87 -8.54 -6.91
C VAL A 180 -9.43 -8.99 -6.99
N ALA A 181 -8.48 -8.09 -6.71
CA ALA A 181 -7.06 -8.34 -6.80
C ALA A 181 -6.34 -8.10 -5.47
N ARG A 182 -5.75 -9.17 -4.93
CA ARG A 182 -4.85 -9.09 -3.80
C ARG A 182 -3.44 -8.78 -4.29
N LEU A 183 -2.85 -7.70 -3.80
CA LEU A 183 -1.45 -7.38 -4.05
C LEU A 183 -0.59 -8.00 -2.95
N GLU A 184 0.47 -8.66 -3.37
CA GLU A 184 1.40 -9.35 -2.49
C GLU A 184 2.74 -8.61 -2.44
N PHE A 185 3.55 -8.90 -1.42
CA PHE A 185 4.90 -8.38 -1.36
C PHE A 185 5.72 -8.88 -2.56
N TYR A 186 6.57 -8.00 -3.05
CA TYR A 186 7.47 -8.28 -4.18
C TYR A 186 8.67 -9.08 -3.71
N ASN A 187 9.16 -9.97 -4.56
CA ASN A 187 10.42 -10.65 -4.33
C ASN A 187 11.62 -9.74 -4.66
N GLU A 188 12.83 -10.16 -4.27
CA GLU A 188 14.04 -9.38 -4.47
C GLU A 188 14.33 -9.09 -5.94
N THR A 189 14.08 -10.05 -6.84
CA THR A 189 14.30 -9.89 -8.29
C THR A 189 13.38 -8.83 -8.88
N GLU A 190 12.11 -8.84 -8.51
CA GLU A 190 11.13 -7.84 -8.95
C GLU A 190 11.50 -6.45 -8.42
N LEU A 191 11.89 -6.35 -7.14
CA LEU A 191 12.34 -5.08 -6.56
C LEU A 191 13.62 -4.57 -7.19
N ALA A 192 14.60 -5.44 -7.49
CA ALA A 192 15.82 -5.05 -8.20
C ALA A 192 15.51 -4.48 -9.60
N ALA A 193 14.54 -5.08 -10.31
CA ALA A 193 14.07 -4.54 -11.59
C ALA A 193 13.41 -3.16 -11.44
N ILE A 194 12.60 -2.95 -10.38
CA ILE A 194 12.00 -1.65 -10.06
C ILE A 194 13.07 -0.62 -9.72
N VAL A 195 14.04 -0.96 -8.87
CA VAL A 195 15.16 -0.09 -8.49
C VAL A 195 15.98 0.30 -9.72
N ARG A 196 16.31 -0.65 -10.60
CA ARG A 196 17.04 -0.38 -11.86
C ARG A 196 16.28 0.57 -12.77
N ARG A 197 14.98 0.33 -12.97
CA ARG A 197 14.12 1.23 -13.75
C ARG A 197 14.07 2.62 -13.15
N SER A 198 13.89 2.74 -11.84
CA SER A 198 13.84 4.02 -11.13
C SER A 198 15.17 4.75 -11.17
N ALA A 199 16.30 4.04 -11.05
CA ALA A 199 17.64 4.60 -11.19
C ALA A 199 17.86 5.18 -12.60
N GLY A 200 17.39 4.50 -13.65
CA GLY A 200 17.43 5.03 -15.01
C GLY A 200 16.65 6.32 -15.17
N LEU A 201 15.44 6.41 -14.58
CA LEU A 201 14.63 7.64 -14.61
C LEU A 201 15.27 8.81 -13.82
N LEU A 202 16.08 8.49 -12.82
CA LEU A 202 16.78 9.46 -11.96
C LEU A 202 18.19 9.74 -12.45
N GLU A 203 18.62 9.14 -13.56
CA GLU A 203 19.98 9.25 -14.12
C GLU A 203 21.07 8.87 -13.10
N VAL A 204 20.79 7.86 -12.26
CA VAL A 204 21.73 7.34 -11.25
C VAL A 204 22.57 6.23 -11.85
N ALA A 205 23.89 6.35 -11.77
CA ALA A 205 24.83 5.28 -12.15
C ALA A 205 24.75 4.15 -11.11
N LEU A 206 23.95 3.12 -11.39
CA LEU A 206 23.65 2.00 -10.50
C LEU A 206 24.31 0.73 -11.00
N ALA A 207 25.23 0.16 -10.21
CA ALA A 207 25.75 -1.19 -10.42
C ALA A 207 24.66 -2.23 -10.05
N GLU A 208 24.69 -3.38 -10.70
CA GLU A 208 23.68 -4.44 -10.48
C GLU A 208 23.62 -4.88 -9.02
N GLU A 209 24.77 -5.13 -8.41
CA GLU A 209 24.89 -5.56 -7.01
C GLU A 209 24.39 -4.48 -6.03
N GLY A 210 24.57 -3.19 -6.37
CA GLY A 210 24.02 -2.07 -5.60
C GLY A 210 22.47 -2.05 -5.65
N GLY A 211 21.91 -2.34 -6.82
CA GLY A 211 20.47 -2.46 -7.00
C GLY A 211 19.87 -3.63 -6.22
N VAL A 212 20.54 -4.78 -6.24
CA VAL A 212 20.13 -5.98 -5.48
C VAL A 212 20.20 -5.70 -3.98
N GLU A 213 21.24 -5.01 -3.50
CA GLU A 213 21.38 -4.67 -2.08
C GLU A 213 20.25 -3.74 -1.58
N ILE A 214 19.86 -2.74 -2.39
CA ILE A 214 18.71 -1.89 -2.09
C ILE A 214 17.42 -2.71 -2.08
N ALA A 215 17.22 -3.57 -3.09
CA ALA A 215 16.03 -4.41 -3.23
C ALA A 215 15.86 -5.37 -2.04
N ARG A 216 16.92 -6.00 -1.59
CA ARG A 216 16.93 -6.92 -0.44
C ARG A 216 16.44 -6.26 0.84
N ARG A 217 16.80 -4.97 1.06
CA ARG A 217 16.39 -4.22 2.26
C ARG A 217 15.09 -3.43 2.08
N ALA A 218 14.40 -3.56 0.95
CA ALA A 218 13.20 -2.79 0.64
C ALA A 218 11.89 -3.37 1.19
N ARG A 219 11.95 -4.36 2.07
CA ARG A 219 10.78 -4.91 2.77
C ARG A 219 9.65 -5.39 1.84
N GLY A 220 9.99 -5.91 0.68
CA GLY A 220 9.01 -6.40 -0.29
C GLY A 220 8.13 -5.31 -0.92
N THR A 221 8.44 -4.01 -0.75
CA THR A 221 7.57 -2.93 -1.25
C THR A 221 8.28 -1.97 -2.20
N PRO A 222 7.69 -1.68 -3.38
CA PRO A 222 8.23 -0.71 -4.33
C PRO A 222 8.43 0.69 -3.76
N ARG A 223 7.54 1.13 -2.86
CA ARG A 223 7.63 2.44 -2.21
C ARG A 223 8.91 2.56 -1.38
N VAL A 224 9.18 1.57 -0.51
CA VAL A 224 10.40 1.55 0.30
C VAL A 224 11.62 1.44 -0.60
N ALA A 225 11.62 0.59 -1.63
CA ALA A 225 12.72 0.46 -2.59
C ALA A 225 13.09 1.82 -3.23
N ASN A 226 12.10 2.59 -3.68
CA ASN A 226 12.34 3.91 -4.28
C ASN A 226 12.82 4.95 -3.26
N ARG A 227 12.34 4.90 -2.01
CA ARG A 227 12.81 5.77 -0.93
C ARG A 227 14.26 5.47 -0.56
N LEU A 228 14.60 4.18 -0.43
CA LEU A 228 15.99 3.76 -0.18
C LEU A 228 16.91 4.18 -1.34
N LEU A 229 16.50 3.95 -2.59
CA LEU A 229 17.25 4.38 -3.77
C LEU A 229 17.53 5.89 -3.74
N ARG A 230 16.55 6.71 -3.39
CA ARG A 230 16.72 8.16 -3.26
C ARG A 230 17.79 8.51 -2.22
N ARG A 231 17.75 7.89 -1.06
CA ARG A 231 18.74 8.15 0.01
C ARG A 231 20.12 7.63 -0.33
N VAL A 232 20.22 6.46 -0.95
CA VAL A 232 21.49 5.91 -1.45
C VAL A 232 22.07 6.80 -2.53
N ARG A 233 21.26 7.36 -3.44
CA ARG A 233 21.69 8.36 -4.43
C ARG A 233 22.28 9.59 -3.76
N ASP A 234 21.56 10.16 -2.77
CA ASP A 234 22.02 11.37 -2.06
C ASP A 234 23.39 11.11 -1.38
N TYR A 235 23.56 9.94 -0.77
CA TYR A 235 24.85 9.49 -0.20
C TYR A 235 25.93 9.33 -1.28
N ALA A 236 25.62 8.67 -2.39
CA ALA A 236 26.57 8.43 -3.49
C ALA A 236 27.05 9.74 -4.12
N GLN A 237 26.19 10.73 -4.28
CA GLN A 237 26.56 12.06 -4.79
C GLN A 237 27.61 12.75 -3.92
N VAL A 238 27.52 12.58 -2.60
CA VAL A 238 28.43 13.25 -1.65
C VAL A 238 29.71 12.43 -1.39
N LYS A 239 29.61 11.10 -1.35
CA LYS A 239 30.68 10.21 -0.88
C LYS A 239 31.30 9.32 -1.95
N ALA A 240 30.68 9.17 -3.14
CA ALA A 240 31.07 8.18 -4.14
C ALA A 240 30.96 8.68 -5.59
N ALA A 241 31.15 9.98 -5.83
CA ALA A 241 31.07 10.60 -7.16
C ALA A 241 29.80 10.21 -7.96
N GLY A 242 28.70 9.95 -7.28
CA GLY A 242 27.40 9.64 -7.89
C GLY A 242 27.19 8.18 -8.30
N ALA A 243 28.18 7.29 -8.16
CA ALA A 243 28.05 5.88 -8.52
C ALA A 243 27.60 5.03 -7.32
N VAL A 244 26.58 4.20 -7.54
CA VAL A 244 26.01 3.30 -6.53
C VAL A 244 26.53 1.87 -6.77
N SER A 245 27.62 1.51 -6.10
CA SER A 245 28.09 0.12 -5.98
C SER A 245 27.41 -0.56 -4.79
N LYS A 246 27.65 -1.87 -4.62
CA LYS A 246 27.19 -2.62 -3.46
C LYS A 246 27.68 -2.00 -2.14
N SER A 247 28.98 -1.71 -2.04
CA SER A 247 29.57 -1.13 -0.83
C SER A 247 29.03 0.27 -0.51
N VAL A 248 28.72 1.08 -1.52
CA VAL A 248 28.07 2.39 -1.35
C VAL A 248 26.64 2.22 -0.84
N ALA A 249 25.88 1.26 -1.40
CA ALA A 249 24.53 0.95 -0.94
C ALA A 249 24.56 0.47 0.53
N GLU A 250 25.44 -0.47 0.88
CA GLU A 250 25.59 -0.98 2.23
C GLU A 250 25.94 0.14 3.24
N ALA A 251 26.88 1.02 2.89
CA ALA A 251 27.27 2.13 3.76
C ALA A 251 26.14 3.16 3.95
N ALA A 252 25.42 3.50 2.86
CA ALA A 252 24.29 4.41 2.93
C ALA A 252 23.13 3.84 3.75
N LEU A 253 22.79 2.57 3.56
CA LEU A 253 21.70 1.89 4.28
C LEU A 253 22.05 1.67 5.76
N GLY A 254 23.33 1.40 6.06
CA GLY A 254 23.83 1.38 7.44
C GLY A 254 23.71 2.73 8.14
N MET A 255 24.01 3.84 7.43
CA MET A 255 23.82 5.20 7.96
C MET A 255 22.34 5.53 8.26
N LEU A 256 21.41 4.86 7.59
CA LEU A 256 19.96 5.00 7.78
C LEU A 256 19.40 4.01 8.81
N ASP A 257 20.26 3.30 9.52
CA ASP A 257 19.86 2.28 10.50
C ASP A 257 18.97 1.14 9.93
N VAL A 258 19.05 0.91 8.61
CA VAL A 258 18.42 -0.25 7.96
C VAL A 258 19.38 -1.42 7.99
N ASP A 259 19.04 -2.48 8.68
CA ASP A 259 19.91 -3.64 8.84
C ASP A 259 20.00 -4.53 7.58
N VAL A 260 20.80 -5.60 7.66
CA VAL A 260 21.05 -6.51 6.53
C VAL A 260 19.80 -7.26 6.06
N LEU A 261 18.76 -7.34 6.87
CA LEU A 261 17.47 -7.98 6.55
C LEU A 261 16.37 -6.96 6.21
N GLY A 262 16.72 -5.67 6.16
CA GLY A 262 15.79 -4.59 5.86
C GLY A 262 14.92 -4.17 7.04
N LEU A 263 15.24 -4.60 8.27
CA LEU A 263 14.56 -4.10 9.46
C LEU A 263 15.10 -2.71 9.82
N ASP A 264 14.21 -1.76 9.99
CA ASP A 264 14.56 -0.42 10.45
C ASP A 264 14.49 -0.29 11.99
N VAL A 265 14.66 0.92 12.49
CA VAL A 265 14.62 1.22 13.92
C VAL A 265 13.28 0.82 14.54
N MET A 266 12.15 1.07 13.85
CA MET A 266 10.83 0.79 14.40
C MET A 266 10.50 -0.69 14.41
N ASP A 267 10.90 -1.44 13.40
CA ASP A 267 10.77 -2.90 13.38
C ASP A 267 11.53 -3.53 14.53
N ARG A 268 12.79 -3.12 14.71
CA ARG A 268 13.63 -3.63 15.81
C ARG A 268 13.06 -3.24 17.17
N LYS A 269 12.58 -1.99 17.33
CA LYS A 269 11.96 -1.50 18.55
C LYS A 269 10.71 -2.30 18.91
N LEU A 270 9.87 -2.61 17.90
CA LEU A 270 8.67 -3.44 18.09
C LEU A 270 9.04 -4.87 18.54
N LEU A 271 9.93 -5.54 17.81
CA LEU A 271 10.35 -6.90 18.15
C LEU A 271 11.04 -6.98 19.50
N LEU A 272 11.94 -6.04 19.80
CA LEU A 272 12.61 -5.99 21.13
C LEU A 272 11.60 -5.68 22.23
N ALA A 273 10.59 -4.85 22.00
CA ALA A 273 9.54 -4.64 23.00
C ALA A 273 8.78 -5.93 23.30
N VAL A 274 8.41 -6.72 22.27
CA VAL A 274 7.77 -8.03 22.48
C VAL A 274 8.70 -8.96 23.26
N ILE A 275 9.97 -9.03 22.91
CA ILE A 275 10.94 -9.96 23.50
C ILE A 275 11.28 -9.57 24.94
N GLU A 276 11.73 -8.31 25.15
CA GLU A 276 12.34 -7.88 26.42
C GLU A 276 11.29 -7.40 27.44
N LYS A 277 10.30 -6.61 26.98
CA LYS A 277 9.30 -6.03 27.89
C LYS A 277 8.14 -6.97 28.18
N PHE A 278 7.79 -7.84 27.23
CA PHE A 278 6.64 -8.74 27.33
C PHE A 278 7.03 -10.23 27.31
N GLY A 279 8.31 -10.56 27.53
CA GLY A 279 8.78 -11.94 27.67
C GLY A 279 8.55 -12.84 26.45
N GLY A 280 8.50 -12.24 25.24
CA GLY A 280 8.21 -12.94 23.99
C GLY A 280 6.73 -12.96 23.60
N GLY A 281 5.86 -12.46 24.43
CA GLY A 281 4.41 -12.43 24.23
C GLY A 281 3.67 -13.59 24.89
N PRO A 282 2.32 -13.71 24.69
CA PRO A 282 1.48 -12.87 23.83
C PRO A 282 1.17 -11.49 24.41
N VAL A 283 1.15 -10.45 23.56
CA VAL A 283 0.88 -9.07 23.96
C VAL A 283 -0.11 -8.40 23.00
N GLY A 284 -1.05 -7.62 23.54
CA GLY A 284 -2.03 -6.85 22.76
C GLY A 284 -1.38 -5.67 22.02
N VAL A 285 -1.97 -5.26 20.88
CA VAL A 285 -1.43 -4.16 20.07
C VAL A 285 -1.39 -2.83 20.82
N GLU A 286 -2.39 -2.52 21.62
CA GLU A 286 -2.46 -1.29 22.41
C GLU A 286 -1.29 -1.18 23.40
N ASN A 287 -0.93 -2.29 24.08
CA ASN A 287 0.22 -2.32 24.97
C ASN A 287 1.54 -2.12 24.22
N LEU A 288 1.66 -2.69 23.01
CA LEU A 288 2.82 -2.48 22.15
C LEU A 288 2.89 -1.03 21.66
N ALA A 289 1.77 -0.45 21.24
CA ALA A 289 1.66 0.93 20.81
C ALA A 289 2.18 1.89 21.89
N HIS A 290 1.71 1.74 23.12
CA HIS A 290 2.20 2.52 24.26
C HIS A 290 3.68 2.25 24.56
N ALA A 291 4.12 0.99 24.46
CA ALA A 291 5.50 0.60 24.80
C ALA A 291 6.56 1.16 23.82
N ILE A 292 6.18 1.37 22.55
CA ILE A 292 7.08 1.87 21.51
C ILE A 292 6.79 3.33 21.12
N GLY A 293 5.67 3.91 21.61
CA GLY A 293 5.26 5.29 21.31
C GLY A 293 4.75 5.48 19.88
N GLU A 294 3.96 4.51 19.38
CA GLU A 294 3.34 4.51 18.06
C GLU A 294 1.84 4.26 18.15
N ASP A 295 1.12 4.59 17.07
CA ASP A 295 -0.29 4.27 16.95
C ASP A 295 -0.50 2.77 16.64
N ALA A 296 -1.57 2.18 17.19
CA ALA A 296 -1.93 0.78 16.96
C ALA A 296 -2.14 0.48 15.47
N ASP A 297 -2.76 1.41 14.73
CA ASP A 297 -2.97 1.31 13.29
C ASP A 297 -1.64 1.25 12.51
N THR A 298 -0.63 2.04 12.92
CA THR A 298 0.71 2.00 12.31
C THR A 298 1.35 0.62 12.52
N ILE A 299 1.21 0.05 13.72
CA ILE A 299 1.73 -1.30 13.98
C ILE A 299 1.02 -2.32 13.09
N GLU A 300 -0.32 -2.32 13.04
CA GLU A 300 -1.11 -3.33 12.31
C GLU A 300 -0.98 -3.22 10.79
N ASP A 301 -0.90 -2.01 10.25
CA ASP A 301 -0.94 -1.79 8.80
C ASP A 301 0.45 -1.71 8.16
N VAL A 302 1.48 -1.28 8.91
CA VAL A 302 2.80 -0.98 8.35
C VAL A 302 3.89 -1.94 8.85
N LEU A 303 3.97 -2.16 10.18
CA LEU A 303 5.05 -2.94 10.78
C LEU A 303 4.77 -4.45 10.74
N GLU A 304 3.64 -4.87 11.30
CA GLU A 304 3.28 -6.29 11.44
C GLU A 304 3.24 -7.07 10.12
N PRO A 305 2.65 -6.57 9.01
CA PRO A 305 2.50 -7.38 7.81
C PRO A 305 3.82 -7.92 7.28
N TYR A 306 4.86 -7.10 7.30
CA TYR A 306 6.19 -7.53 6.87
C TYR A 306 6.83 -8.49 7.88
N LEU A 307 6.79 -8.15 9.16
CA LEU A 307 7.38 -8.98 10.23
C LEU A 307 6.73 -10.36 10.33
N ILE A 308 5.41 -10.44 10.11
CA ILE A 308 4.68 -11.71 10.08
C ILE A 308 5.08 -12.52 8.84
N GLN A 309 5.17 -11.90 7.67
CA GLN A 309 5.56 -12.58 6.45
C GLN A 309 6.99 -13.12 6.51
N GLN A 310 7.90 -12.36 7.13
CA GLN A 310 9.29 -12.79 7.34
C GLN A 310 9.43 -13.81 8.48
N GLY A 311 8.33 -14.10 9.18
CA GLY A 311 8.32 -15.09 10.26
C GLY A 311 8.98 -14.61 11.56
N TYR A 312 9.12 -13.29 11.77
CA TYR A 312 9.65 -12.73 13.02
C TYR A 312 8.57 -12.55 14.08
N LEU A 313 7.33 -12.33 13.66
CA LEU A 313 6.19 -12.09 14.53
C LEU A 313 5.05 -13.03 14.17
N GLN A 314 4.30 -13.49 15.15
CA GLN A 314 3.06 -14.25 14.97
C GLN A 314 1.90 -13.51 15.63
N ARG A 315 0.74 -13.52 14.96
CA ARG A 315 -0.51 -13.01 15.49
C ARG A 315 -1.36 -14.18 15.98
N THR A 316 -1.67 -14.20 17.27
CA THR A 316 -2.52 -15.21 17.91
C THR A 316 -3.80 -14.56 18.44
N PRO A 317 -4.85 -15.32 18.80
CA PRO A 317 -6.04 -14.77 19.46
C PRO A 317 -5.74 -14.03 20.78
N ARG A 318 -4.62 -14.33 21.43
CA ARG A 318 -4.19 -13.69 22.69
C ARG A 318 -3.32 -12.46 22.48
N GLY A 319 -2.81 -12.25 21.25
CA GLY A 319 -1.90 -11.14 20.92
C GLY A 319 -0.72 -11.55 20.06
N ARG A 320 0.29 -10.70 20.05
CA ARG A 320 1.51 -10.85 19.25
C ARG A 320 2.57 -11.63 20.01
N VAL A 321 3.26 -12.52 19.31
CA VAL A 321 4.32 -13.38 19.86
C VAL A 321 5.55 -13.29 18.97
N ALA A 322 6.72 -13.08 19.57
CA ALA A 322 8.00 -13.13 18.85
C ALA A 322 8.39 -14.59 18.57
N THR A 323 8.86 -14.86 17.36
CA THR A 323 9.27 -16.19 16.94
C THR A 323 10.73 -16.49 17.29
N LEU A 324 11.15 -17.74 17.17
CA LEU A 324 12.56 -18.12 17.30
C LEU A 324 13.47 -17.37 16.29
N ALA A 325 12.94 -17.02 15.11
CA ALA A 325 13.68 -16.24 14.12
C ALA A 325 13.99 -14.83 14.63
N ALA A 326 13.06 -14.18 15.34
CA ALA A 326 13.29 -12.89 15.96
C ALA A 326 14.38 -12.95 17.03
N TYR A 327 14.34 -13.92 17.91
CA TYR A 327 15.39 -14.12 18.94
C TYR A 327 16.76 -14.33 18.30
N ARG A 328 16.86 -15.18 17.27
CA ARG A 328 18.12 -15.43 16.56
C ARG A 328 18.66 -14.19 15.88
N HIS A 329 17.78 -13.36 15.31
CA HIS A 329 18.16 -12.10 14.66
C HIS A 329 18.88 -11.15 15.61
N PHE A 330 18.41 -11.06 16.87
CA PHE A 330 19.03 -10.23 17.90
C PHE A 330 20.13 -10.94 18.70
N GLY A 331 20.44 -12.19 18.40
CA GLY A 331 21.42 -12.98 19.19
C GLY A 331 20.95 -13.27 20.62
N LEU A 332 19.64 -13.24 20.87
CA LEU A 332 19.04 -13.47 22.18
C LEU A 332 18.65 -14.93 22.35
N ALA A 333 18.78 -15.43 23.61
CA ALA A 333 18.31 -16.77 23.95
C ALA A 333 16.76 -16.78 23.96
N ALA A 334 16.17 -17.72 23.25
CA ALA A 334 14.74 -17.94 23.34
C ALA A 334 14.35 -18.55 24.70
N PRO A 335 13.17 -18.24 25.25
CA PRO A 335 12.69 -18.85 26.48
C PRO A 335 12.72 -20.39 26.39
N SER A 336 13.24 -21.07 27.40
CA SER A 336 13.33 -22.52 27.47
C SER A 336 11.98 -23.23 27.78
N GLY A 337 10.90 -22.71 27.20
CA GLY A 337 9.53 -23.19 27.30
C GLY A 337 8.78 -22.85 26.02
N GLY A 338 9.39 -23.19 24.87
CA GLY A 338 8.76 -22.96 23.56
C GLY A 338 7.38 -23.58 23.57
N HIS A 339 6.35 -22.72 23.58
CA HIS A 339 5.02 -23.15 23.18
C HIS A 339 5.15 -23.66 21.76
N ASP A 340 5.12 -24.97 21.63
CA ASP A 340 4.86 -25.67 20.39
C ASP A 340 3.45 -25.25 19.93
N LEU A 341 3.35 -24.10 19.22
CA LEU A 341 2.08 -23.53 18.74
C LEU A 341 1.68 -24.15 17.39
N LEU A 342 2.25 -25.33 17.07
CA LEU A 342 1.86 -26.17 15.94
C LEU A 342 1.16 -27.46 16.44
N ALA A 343 0.31 -27.35 17.44
CA ALA A 343 -0.65 -28.40 17.78
C ALA A 343 -2.06 -27.84 17.63
#